data_365317420b4da0af3a46621c95b9d84d
#
_entry.id   365317420b4da0af3a46621c95b9d84d
#
_cell.length_a   1.000
_cell.length_b   1.000
_cell.length_c   1.000
_cell.angle_alpha   90.00
_cell.angle_beta   90.00
_cell.angle_gamma   90.00
#
_symmetry.space_group_name_H-M   'P 1'
#
loop_
_entity.id
_entity.type
_entity.pdbx_description
1 polymer ?
#
loop_
_entity_poly.entity_id
_entity_poly.type
_entity_poly.pdbx_seq_one_letter_code
_entity_poly.pdbx_strand_id
1 'polypeptide(L)'
;MDTPSEFFVFGLQKSGTKYLKRLIEANTNLKFKTDYVWKHTMDPLDIRDDGIEKFWITKSPYNWARSVIKRHRVDILQKYRRYNLKKISDTNVRGLNIKSLMTLYNHYHIMLVNSQLNNVRYEELLKNNFDFFKKLHKSKSYDVKIPPIQDVSTSKFYIEEETKKEYLSAPRFNDPLIVEINKYVDKDLIQQMGYKVA
;
A
#
# COMPACT_ATOMS: atom_id res chain seq x y z
N MET A 1 -8.27 -10.02 -26.49
CA MET A 1 -7.93 -10.54 -25.14
C MET A 1 -9.15 -10.35 -24.29
N ASP A 2 -9.63 -11.41 -23.64
CA ASP A 2 -10.78 -11.32 -22.76
C ASP A 2 -10.47 -10.41 -21.57
N THR A 3 -11.42 -9.59 -21.17
CA THR A 3 -11.28 -8.71 -20.01
C THR A 3 -11.13 -9.58 -18.76
N PRO A 4 -10.09 -9.37 -17.91
CA PRO A 4 -9.93 -10.13 -16.69
C PRO A 4 -11.21 -10.11 -15.85
N SER A 5 -11.64 -11.27 -15.37
CA SER A 5 -12.78 -11.39 -14.45
C SER A 5 -12.37 -11.43 -12.99
N GLU A 6 -11.09 -11.63 -12.73
CA GLU A 6 -10.51 -11.74 -11.40
C GLU A 6 -9.43 -10.68 -11.17
N PHE A 7 -9.26 -10.30 -9.91
CA PHE A 7 -8.20 -9.37 -9.52
C PHE A 7 -7.52 -9.78 -8.21
N PHE A 8 -6.32 -9.24 -8.01
CA PHE A 8 -5.56 -9.37 -6.77
C PHE A 8 -4.93 -8.05 -6.34
N VAL A 9 -4.68 -7.91 -5.03
CA VAL A 9 -4.11 -6.67 -4.46
C VAL A 9 -2.86 -6.98 -3.67
N PHE A 10 -1.74 -6.48 -4.14
CA PHE A 10 -0.46 -6.50 -3.44
C PHE A 10 -0.25 -5.25 -2.60
N GLY A 11 0.53 -5.35 -1.55
CA GLY A 11 0.94 -4.22 -0.74
C GLY A 11 1.55 -4.65 0.58
N LEU A 12 2.43 -3.85 1.16
CA LEU A 12 2.94 -4.09 2.51
C LEU A 12 1.80 -4.23 3.53
N GLN A 13 2.04 -4.97 4.59
CA GLN A 13 1.11 -4.97 5.71
C GLN A 13 0.86 -3.53 6.17
N LYS A 14 -0.40 -3.17 6.40
CA LYS A 14 -0.86 -1.81 6.78
C LYS A 14 -0.87 -0.77 5.66
N SER A 15 -0.61 -1.12 4.41
CA SER A 15 -0.75 -0.21 3.27
C SER A 15 -2.19 0.00 2.77
N GLY A 16 -3.17 -0.76 3.26
CA GLY A 16 -4.57 -0.60 2.86
C GLY A 16 -5.09 -1.66 1.89
N THR A 17 -4.42 -2.81 1.72
CA THR A 17 -4.83 -3.89 0.79
C THR A 17 -6.28 -4.32 0.96
N LYS A 18 -6.78 -4.44 2.20
CA LYS A 18 -8.18 -4.81 2.46
C LYS A 18 -9.17 -3.71 2.03
N TYR A 19 -8.78 -2.46 2.18
CA TYR A 19 -9.61 -1.32 1.78
C TYR A 19 -9.75 -1.28 0.26
N LEU A 20 -8.62 -1.34 -0.48
CA LEU A 20 -8.66 -1.35 -1.94
C LEU A 20 -9.43 -2.56 -2.48
N LYS A 21 -9.20 -3.78 -1.92
CA LYS A 21 -9.97 -4.96 -2.28
C LYS A 21 -11.47 -4.67 -2.26
N ARG A 22 -11.99 -4.15 -1.15
CA ARG A 22 -13.42 -3.89 -0.97
C ARG A 22 -13.95 -2.79 -1.89
N LEU A 23 -13.15 -1.75 -2.12
CA LEU A 23 -13.52 -0.71 -3.07
C LEU A 23 -13.71 -1.29 -4.48
N ILE A 24 -12.80 -2.14 -4.93
CA ILE A 24 -12.90 -2.78 -6.25
C ILE A 24 -14.12 -3.71 -6.30
N GLU A 25 -14.30 -4.60 -5.33
CA GLU A 25 -15.45 -5.52 -5.26
C GLU A 25 -16.81 -4.79 -5.23
N ALA A 26 -16.89 -3.64 -4.55
CA ALA A 26 -18.13 -2.86 -4.45
C ALA A 26 -18.46 -2.09 -5.74
N ASN A 27 -17.46 -1.73 -6.53
CA ASN A 27 -17.60 -0.77 -7.63
C ASN A 27 -17.37 -1.38 -9.02
N THR A 28 -16.95 -2.64 -9.12
CA THR A 28 -16.67 -3.30 -10.40
C THR A 28 -17.30 -4.69 -10.44
N ASN A 29 -17.28 -5.31 -11.62
CA ASN A 29 -17.64 -6.71 -11.82
C ASN A 29 -16.48 -7.69 -11.51
N LEU A 30 -15.30 -7.19 -11.13
CA LEU A 30 -14.14 -8.01 -10.81
C LEU A 30 -14.33 -8.78 -9.51
N LYS A 31 -13.89 -10.05 -9.49
CA LYS A 31 -13.90 -10.91 -8.32
C LYS A 31 -12.50 -11.07 -7.74
N PHE A 32 -12.39 -10.96 -6.41
CA PHE A 32 -11.10 -11.14 -5.77
C PHE A 32 -10.67 -12.61 -5.78
N LYS A 33 -9.47 -12.86 -6.28
CA LYS A 33 -8.84 -14.18 -6.25
C LYS A 33 -8.37 -14.52 -4.83
N THR A 34 -9.03 -15.49 -4.17
CA THR A 34 -8.76 -15.81 -2.75
C THR A 34 -7.49 -16.63 -2.56
N ASP A 35 -7.32 -17.68 -3.33
CA ASP A 35 -6.27 -18.68 -3.15
C ASP A 35 -5.14 -18.49 -4.17
N TYR A 36 -4.68 -17.24 -4.29
CA TYR A 36 -3.65 -16.89 -5.25
C TYR A 36 -2.24 -17.00 -4.63
N VAL A 37 -1.77 -15.94 -4.00
CA VAL A 37 -0.46 -15.87 -3.33
C VAL A 37 -0.57 -15.04 -2.05
N TRP A 38 0.49 -15.02 -1.26
CA TRP A 38 0.50 -14.12 -0.12
C TRP A 38 0.60 -12.65 -0.58
N LYS A 39 -0.45 -11.88 -0.36
CA LYS A 39 -0.58 -10.47 -0.84
C LYS A 39 0.51 -9.49 -0.37
N HIS A 40 1.37 -9.92 0.55
CA HIS A 40 2.51 -9.14 1.03
C HIS A 40 3.83 -9.80 0.61
N THR A 41 3.81 -10.61 -0.44
CA THR A 41 5.01 -11.28 -0.96
C THR A 41 6.05 -10.28 -1.43
N MET A 42 7.31 -10.71 -1.37
CA MET A 42 8.45 -10.02 -1.97
C MET A 42 9.09 -10.90 -3.06
N ASP A 43 8.41 -11.96 -3.49
CA ASP A 43 8.88 -12.82 -4.55
C ASP A 43 8.37 -12.31 -5.91
N PRO A 44 9.25 -11.87 -6.82
CA PRO A 44 8.84 -11.43 -8.16
C PRO A 44 8.10 -12.51 -8.95
N LEU A 45 8.37 -13.79 -8.69
CA LEU A 45 7.69 -14.90 -9.36
C LEU A 45 6.20 -14.99 -9.00
N ASP A 46 5.80 -14.43 -7.86
CA ASP A 46 4.40 -14.32 -7.48
C ASP A 46 3.64 -13.25 -8.31
N ILE A 47 4.37 -12.44 -9.11
CA ILE A 47 3.82 -11.30 -9.87
C ILE A 47 3.92 -11.61 -11.37
N ARG A 48 3.55 -12.81 -11.76
CA ARG A 48 3.54 -13.24 -13.16
C ARG A 48 2.30 -12.77 -13.92
N ASP A 49 2.40 -12.72 -15.24
CA ASP A 49 1.23 -12.54 -16.10
C ASP A 49 0.48 -13.88 -16.23
N ASP A 50 -0.72 -13.91 -15.72
CA ASP A 50 -1.60 -15.09 -15.65
C ASP A 50 -3.06 -14.73 -15.88
N GLY A 51 -3.32 -13.58 -16.53
CA GLY A 51 -4.67 -13.12 -16.84
C GLY A 51 -5.45 -12.54 -15.65
N ILE A 52 -4.85 -12.47 -14.45
CA ILE A 52 -5.47 -11.84 -13.27
C ILE A 52 -5.07 -10.36 -13.23
N GLU A 53 -6.02 -9.47 -13.04
CA GLU A 53 -5.73 -8.04 -12.86
C GLU A 53 -5.04 -7.80 -11.53
N LYS A 54 -3.89 -7.16 -11.54
CA LYS A 54 -3.07 -6.94 -10.36
C LYS A 54 -2.94 -5.47 -10.01
N PHE A 55 -3.24 -5.16 -8.77
CA PHE A 55 -3.08 -3.83 -8.20
C PHE A 55 -2.00 -3.84 -7.12
N TRP A 56 -1.19 -2.82 -7.10
CA TRP A 56 -0.23 -2.57 -6.06
C TRP A 56 -0.64 -1.34 -5.26
N ILE A 57 -1.01 -1.52 -3.98
CA ILE A 57 -1.33 -0.39 -3.12
C ILE A 57 -0.13 0.03 -2.29
N THR A 58 0.19 1.32 -2.40
CA THR A 58 1.23 1.97 -1.62
C THR A 58 0.63 2.91 -0.57
N LYS A 59 1.40 3.21 0.44
CA LYS A 59 1.14 4.27 1.41
C LYS A 59 2.44 5.04 1.61
N SER A 60 2.39 6.35 1.80
CA SER A 60 3.62 7.12 2.04
C SER A 60 4.45 6.50 3.18
N PRO A 61 5.78 6.55 3.14
CA PRO A 61 6.61 5.94 4.17
C PRO A 61 6.28 6.45 5.56
N TYR A 62 5.92 7.72 5.68
CA TYR A 62 5.54 8.37 6.93
C TYR A 62 4.22 7.80 7.50
N ASN A 63 3.18 7.74 6.69
CA ASN A 63 1.88 7.19 7.08
C ASN A 63 1.94 5.69 7.30
N TRP A 64 2.76 4.97 6.51
CA TRP A 64 2.96 3.55 6.69
C TRP A 64 3.65 3.25 8.03
N ALA A 65 4.78 3.92 8.33
CA ALA A 65 5.49 3.76 9.58
C ALA A 65 4.61 4.09 10.79
N ARG A 66 3.88 5.21 10.77
CA ARG A 66 2.88 5.55 11.80
C ARG A 66 1.84 4.44 12.00
N SER A 67 1.32 3.89 10.91
CA SER A 67 0.32 2.80 10.97
C SER A 67 0.89 1.52 11.59
N VAL A 68 2.16 1.20 11.34
CA VAL A 68 2.85 0.07 11.95
C VAL A 68 3.09 0.30 13.44
N ILE A 69 3.62 1.46 13.79
CA ILE A 69 3.93 1.84 15.18
C ILE A 69 2.65 1.91 16.04
N LYS A 70 1.59 2.57 15.55
CA LYS A 70 0.29 2.71 16.25
C LYS A 70 -0.33 1.35 16.60
N ARG A 71 -0.06 0.32 15.81
CA ARG A 71 -0.62 -1.01 16.01
C ARG A 71 0.33 -1.96 16.77
N HIS A 72 1.44 -1.46 17.31
CA HIS A 72 2.44 -2.26 18.05
C HIS A 72 2.84 -3.57 17.35
N ARG A 73 3.01 -3.53 16.01
CA ARG A 73 3.28 -4.72 15.22
C ARG A 73 4.78 -4.98 15.08
N VAL A 74 5.40 -5.36 16.19
CA VAL A 74 6.78 -5.88 16.20
C VAL A 74 6.90 -7.13 15.30
N ASP A 75 5.82 -7.91 15.17
CA ASP A 75 5.74 -9.11 14.34
C ASP A 75 5.87 -8.86 12.83
N ILE A 76 5.71 -7.62 12.37
CA ILE A 76 5.79 -7.31 10.94
C ILE A 76 7.16 -7.66 10.36
N LEU A 77 8.23 -7.33 11.07
CA LEU A 77 9.60 -7.63 10.62
C LEU A 77 9.89 -9.15 10.63
N GLN A 78 9.30 -9.88 11.59
CA GLN A 78 9.48 -11.32 11.67
C GLN A 78 8.90 -12.05 10.46
N LYS A 79 7.76 -11.59 9.93
CA LYS A 79 7.12 -12.18 8.76
C LYS A 79 7.95 -12.03 7.49
N TYR A 80 8.82 -11.02 7.43
CA TYR A 80 9.69 -10.77 6.28
C TYR A 80 11.11 -11.31 6.46
N ARG A 81 11.44 -11.98 7.58
CA ARG A 81 12.78 -12.58 7.80
C ARG A 81 13.17 -13.60 6.75
N ARG A 82 12.21 -14.32 6.18
CA ARG A 82 12.45 -15.31 5.11
C ARG A 82 13.07 -14.71 3.84
N TYR A 83 12.97 -13.40 3.65
CA TYR A 83 13.56 -12.70 2.51
C TYR A 83 14.99 -12.20 2.76
N ASN A 84 15.68 -12.74 3.74
CA ASN A 84 17.10 -12.46 4.03
C ASN A 84 17.44 -10.96 4.17
N LEU A 85 16.48 -10.15 4.63
CA LEU A 85 16.77 -8.78 5.00
C LEU A 85 17.84 -8.83 6.10
N LYS A 86 19.12 -8.58 5.72
CA LYS A 86 20.28 -8.64 6.60
C LYS A 86 19.99 -7.96 7.93
N LYS A 87 20.48 -8.58 9.02
CA LYS A 87 20.35 -8.10 10.41
C LYS A 87 20.38 -6.60 10.50
N ILE A 88 19.29 -6.02 10.92
CA ILE A 88 19.05 -4.62 10.98
C ILE A 88 19.29 -4.20 12.41
N SER A 89 20.31 -3.36 12.60
CA SER A 89 20.79 -2.91 13.89
C SER A 89 19.97 -1.76 14.49
N ASP A 90 19.84 -1.81 15.71
CA ASP A 90 19.33 -1.07 16.84
C ASP A 90 19.23 0.46 16.75
N THR A 91 18.02 0.96 16.51
CA THR A 91 17.54 2.24 17.06
C THR A 91 16.05 2.10 17.36
N ASN A 92 15.69 2.19 18.63
CA ASN A 92 14.35 1.88 19.10
C ASN A 92 13.48 3.14 19.23
N VAL A 93 12.44 3.24 18.42
CA VAL A 93 11.25 4.01 18.79
C VAL A 93 10.18 3.01 19.20
N ARG A 94 9.87 2.92 20.50
CA ARG A 94 8.89 1.98 21.08
C ARG A 94 9.13 0.50 20.71
N GLY A 95 10.39 0.05 20.70
CA GLY A 95 10.73 -1.33 20.35
C GLY A 95 10.68 -1.68 18.86
N LEU A 96 10.43 -0.70 17.99
CA LEU A 96 10.51 -0.83 16.54
C LEU A 96 11.69 -0.03 16.01
N ASN A 97 12.55 -0.69 15.25
CA ASN A 97 13.69 -0.06 14.62
C ASN A 97 13.27 0.61 13.32
N ILE A 98 13.34 1.94 13.23
CA ILE A 98 12.93 2.71 12.04
C ILE A 98 13.79 2.35 10.83
N LYS A 99 15.11 2.15 11.02
CA LYS A 99 16.00 1.68 9.96
C LYS A 99 15.49 0.37 9.36
N SER A 100 15.09 -0.59 10.22
CA SER A 100 14.51 -1.85 9.78
C SER A 100 13.24 -1.69 8.97
N LEU A 101 12.35 -0.84 9.45
CA LEU A 101 11.10 -0.56 8.77
C LEU A 101 11.35 0.05 7.40
N MET A 102 12.25 1.02 7.31
CA MET A 102 12.57 1.68 6.04
C MET A 102 13.34 0.75 5.10
N THR A 103 14.21 -0.10 5.60
CA THR A 103 14.84 -1.13 4.77
C THR A 103 13.80 -2.07 4.16
N LEU A 104 12.84 -2.55 4.96
CA LEU A 104 11.72 -3.35 4.46
C LEU A 104 10.90 -2.58 3.43
N TYR A 105 10.57 -1.31 3.74
CA TYR A 105 9.79 -0.44 2.86
C TYR A 105 10.47 -0.29 1.50
N ASN A 106 11.75 0.09 1.50
CA ASN A 106 12.52 0.31 0.28
C ASN A 106 12.62 -0.98 -0.56
N HIS A 107 13.03 -2.10 0.04
CA HIS A 107 13.13 -3.38 -0.69
C HIS A 107 11.81 -3.82 -1.32
N TYR A 108 10.73 -3.71 -0.57
CA TYR A 108 9.41 -4.09 -1.09
C TYR A 108 9.00 -3.23 -2.29
N HIS A 109 9.21 -1.92 -2.20
CA HIS A 109 8.74 -1.02 -3.23
C HIS A 109 9.67 -0.97 -4.45
N ILE A 110 10.98 -1.19 -4.30
CA ILE A 110 11.90 -1.36 -5.43
C ILE A 110 11.44 -2.53 -6.32
N MET A 111 11.08 -3.66 -5.72
CA MET A 111 10.56 -4.82 -6.47
C MET A 111 9.31 -4.45 -7.27
N LEU A 112 8.40 -3.71 -6.67
CA LEU A 112 7.10 -3.39 -7.30
C LEU A 112 7.16 -2.22 -8.29
N VAL A 113 8.04 -1.24 -8.09
CA VAL A 113 8.27 -0.15 -9.06
C VAL A 113 8.77 -0.72 -10.39
N ASN A 114 9.60 -1.76 -10.34
CA ASN A 114 10.10 -2.44 -11.52
C ASN A 114 9.07 -3.40 -12.16
N SER A 115 7.94 -3.63 -11.50
CA SER A 115 6.82 -4.39 -12.05
C SER A 115 5.87 -3.47 -12.82
N GLN A 116 5.18 -4.02 -13.82
CA GLN A 116 4.18 -3.26 -14.59
C GLN A 116 2.81 -3.22 -13.91
N LEU A 117 2.77 -3.31 -12.57
CA LEU A 117 1.52 -3.31 -11.82
C LEU A 117 0.89 -1.93 -11.75
N ASN A 118 -0.43 -1.89 -11.69
CA ASN A 118 -1.17 -0.67 -11.46
C ASN A 118 -0.91 -0.15 -10.02
N ASN A 119 -0.12 0.90 -9.89
CA ASN A 119 0.13 1.54 -8.60
C ASN A 119 -1.05 2.37 -8.14
N VAL A 120 -1.50 2.12 -6.92
CA VAL A 120 -2.61 2.81 -6.28
C VAL A 120 -2.12 3.42 -4.97
N ARG A 121 -2.15 4.74 -4.88
CA ARG A 121 -1.76 5.44 -3.65
C ARG A 121 -2.93 5.51 -2.66
N TYR A 122 -2.71 5.00 -1.44
CA TYR A 122 -3.73 4.96 -0.40
C TYR A 122 -4.31 6.34 -0.06
N GLU A 123 -3.44 7.35 0.02
CA GLU A 123 -3.83 8.73 0.32
C GLU A 123 -4.73 9.31 -0.77
N GLU A 124 -4.49 8.97 -2.04
CA GLU A 124 -5.37 9.40 -3.14
C GLU A 124 -6.75 8.76 -3.05
N LEU A 125 -6.81 7.47 -2.73
CA LEU A 125 -8.10 6.82 -2.51
C LEU A 125 -8.90 7.44 -1.37
N LEU A 126 -8.22 7.86 -0.29
CA LEU A 126 -8.87 8.54 0.83
C LEU A 126 -9.37 9.93 0.46
N LYS A 127 -8.61 10.62 -0.40
CA LYS A 127 -8.98 11.96 -0.86
C LYS A 127 -10.15 11.91 -1.83
N ASN A 128 -10.03 11.08 -2.86
CA ASN A 128 -11.03 10.93 -3.90
C ASN A 128 -10.81 9.61 -4.67
N ASN A 129 -11.65 8.61 -4.43
CA ASN A 129 -11.57 7.35 -5.14
C ASN A 129 -12.21 7.39 -6.54
N PHE A 130 -12.98 8.44 -6.86
CA PHE A 130 -13.64 8.58 -8.15
C PHE A 130 -12.64 8.60 -9.31
N ASP A 131 -11.53 9.32 -9.16
CA ASP A 131 -10.51 9.41 -10.20
C ASP A 131 -9.84 8.06 -10.47
N PHE A 132 -9.65 7.24 -9.43
CA PHE A 132 -9.16 5.88 -9.58
C PHE A 132 -10.11 5.04 -10.44
N PHE A 133 -11.41 5.03 -10.13
CA PHE A 133 -12.39 4.26 -10.87
C PHE A 133 -12.61 4.79 -12.30
N LYS A 134 -12.55 6.10 -12.50
CA LYS A 134 -12.61 6.72 -13.84
C LYS A 134 -11.44 6.28 -14.72
N LYS A 135 -10.23 6.21 -14.17
CA LYS A 135 -9.05 5.69 -14.87
C LYS A 135 -9.23 4.21 -15.19
N LEU A 136 -9.67 3.41 -14.22
CA LEU A 136 -9.88 1.99 -14.37
C LEU A 136 -10.91 1.70 -15.49
N HIS A 137 -12.03 2.39 -15.51
CA HIS A 137 -13.04 2.29 -16.55
C HIS A 137 -12.49 2.62 -17.95
N LYS A 138 -11.72 3.70 -18.06
CA LYS A 138 -11.14 4.13 -19.34
C LYS A 138 -10.06 3.19 -19.86
N SER A 139 -9.23 2.64 -18.98
CA SER A 139 -8.04 1.87 -19.38
C SER A 139 -8.35 0.45 -19.81
N LYS A 140 -9.39 -0.18 -19.23
CA LYS A 140 -9.61 -1.63 -19.34
C LYS A 140 -11.06 -2.04 -19.68
N SER A 141 -11.96 -1.09 -19.95
CA SER A 141 -13.37 -1.35 -20.24
C SER A 141 -14.09 -2.21 -19.19
N TYR A 142 -13.69 -2.09 -17.93
CA TYR A 142 -14.41 -2.75 -16.84
C TYR A 142 -15.76 -2.08 -16.59
N ASP A 143 -16.75 -2.88 -16.22
CA ASP A 143 -18.00 -2.37 -15.69
C ASP A 143 -17.76 -1.72 -14.34
N VAL A 144 -17.79 -0.40 -14.30
CA VAL A 144 -17.56 0.40 -13.10
C VAL A 144 -18.82 1.18 -12.77
N LYS A 145 -19.26 1.09 -11.52
CA LYS A 145 -20.36 1.94 -11.03
C LYS A 145 -19.93 3.40 -11.02
N ILE A 146 -20.73 4.27 -11.66
CA ILE A 146 -20.51 5.70 -11.70
C ILE A 146 -21.81 6.41 -11.26
N PRO A 147 -21.81 7.18 -10.17
CA PRO A 147 -20.68 7.42 -9.24
C PRO A 147 -20.30 6.16 -8.44
N PRO A 148 -19.00 6.00 -8.12
CA PRO A 148 -18.56 4.86 -7.33
C PRO A 148 -19.04 4.99 -5.88
N ILE A 149 -19.30 3.83 -5.25
CA ILE A 149 -19.54 3.76 -3.80
C ILE A 149 -18.24 4.14 -3.09
N GLN A 150 -18.25 5.26 -2.37
CA GLN A 150 -17.06 5.80 -1.72
C GLN A 150 -16.80 5.17 -0.37
N ASP A 151 -17.84 4.83 0.36
CA ASP A 151 -17.74 4.22 1.68
C ASP A 151 -18.02 2.71 1.60
N VAL A 152 -16.95 1.94 1.72
CA VAL A 152 -16.99 0.49 1.86
C VAL A 152 -16.62 0.06 3.27
N SER A 153 -16.74 1.00 4.23
CA SER A 153 -16.44 0.73 5.62
C SER A 153 -17.42 -0.29 6.19
N THR A 154 -16.86 -1.32 6.78
CA THR A 154 -17.57 -2.06 7.83
C THR A 154 -17.04 -1.56 9.17
N SER A 155 -17.77 -1.73 10.25
CA SER A 155 -17.40 -1.30 11.61
C SER A 155 -15.93 -1.60 12.00
N LYS A 156 -15.33 -2.60 11.37
CA LYS A 156 -13.92 -3.01 11.59
C LYS A 156 -12.90 -2.21 10.75
N PHE A 157 -13.33 -1.46 9.75
CA PHE A 157 -12.43 -0.78 8.78
C PHE A 157 -12.82 0.67 8.54
N TYR A 158 -13.79 1.17 9.31
CA TYR A 158 -14.12 2.58 9.30
C TYR A 158 -12.87 3.39 9.66
N ILE A 159 -12.57 4.35 8.82
CA ILE A 159 -11.52 5.31 9.08
C ILE A 159 -12.23 6.57 9.55
N GLU A 160 -12.10 6.85 10.83
CA GLU A 160 -12.63 8.08 11.43
C GLU A 160 -12.11 9.30 10.65
N GLU A 161 -12.93 10.31 10.49
CA GLU A 161 -12.58 11.52 9.74
C GLU A 161 -11.30 12.19 10.27
N GLU A 162 -11.04 12.14 11.57
CA GLU A 162 -9.79 12.62 12.17
C GLU A 162 -8.58 11.82 11.69
N THR A 163 -8.69 10.50 11.65
CA THR A 163 -7.64 9.62 11.12
C THR A 163 -7.42 9.86 9.62
N LYS A 164 -8.49 10.11 8.88
CA LYS A 164 -8.39 10.47 7.45
C LYS A 164 -7.67 11.80 7.27
N LYS A 165 -8.03 12.82 8.05
CA LYS A 165 -7.33 14.12 8.07
C LYS A 165 -5.85 13.95 8.40
N GLU A 166 -5.52 13.10 9.39
CA GLU A 166 -4.12 12.79 9.74
C GLU A 166 -3.34 12.21 8.57
N TYR A 167 -3.92 11.25 7.83
CA TYR A 167 -3.26 10.66 6.65
C TYR A 167 -3.13 11.63 5.47
N LEU A 168 -4.03 12.57 5.34
CA LEU A 168 -4.03 13.56 4.25
C LEU A 168 -3.20 14.81 4.59
N SER A 169 -2.86 15.01 5.86
CA SER A 169 -2.01 16.13 6.27
C SER A 169 -0.57 15.92 5.80
N ALA A 170 0.08 17.01 5.41
CA ALA A 170 1.51 16.96 5.13
C ALA A 170 2.30 16.56 6.40
N PRO A 171 3.34 15.72 6.26
CA PRO A 171 4.20 15.41 7.39
C PRO A 171 4.85 16.70 7.93
N ARG A 172 4.93 16.84 9.25
CA ARG A 172 5.59 17.98 9.88
C ARG A 172 7.10 17.75 9.89
N PHE A 173 7.87 18.60 9.25
CA PHE A 173 9.33 18.45 9.11
C PHE A 173 10.09 18.32 10.44
N ASN A 174 9.57 18.90 11.50
CA ASN A 174 10.17 18.84 12.85
C ASN A 174 9.66 17.66 13.70
N ASP A 175 8.81 16.80 13.16
CA ASP A 175 8.40 15.57 13.84
C ASP A 175 9.61 14.61 13.93
N PRO A 176 10.06 14.21 15.14
CA PRO A 176 11.21 13.32 15.31
C PRO A 176 11.12 12.02 14.52
N LEU A 177 9.91 11.49 14.34
CA LEU A 177 9.68 10.29 13.52
C LEU A 177 9.97 10.57 12.05
N ILE A 178 9.56 11.73 11.54
CA ILE A 178 9.80 12.12 10.14
C ILE A 178 11.30 12.30 9.90
N VAL A 179 11.99 12.99 10.81
CA VAL A 179 13.45 13.18 10.76
C VAL A 179 14.16 11.83 10.71
N GLU A 180 13.74 10.89 11.55
CA GLU A 180 14.35 9.55 11.59
C GLU A 180 14.06 8.73 10.33
N ILE A 181 12.83 8.77 9.81
CA ILE A 181 12.46 8.11 8.54
C ILE A 181 13.33 8.64 7.39
N ASN A 182 13.55 9.96 7.31
CA ASN A 182 14.31 10.60 6.23
C ASN A 182 15.79 10.18 6.16
N LYS A 183 16.34 9.61 7.23
CA LYS A 183 17.70 9.05 7.23
C LYS A 183 17.82 7.75 6.46
N TYR A 184 16.75 6.98 6.33
CA TYR A 184 16.80 5.60 5.84
C TYR A 184 15.86 5.31 4.66
N VAL A 185 14.91 6.20 4.38
CA VAL A 185 14.02 6.04 3.23
C VAL A 185 14.77 6.37 1.94
N ASP A 186 14.54 5.58 0.91
CA ASP A 186 15.03 5.87 -0.43
C ASP A 186 14.18 6.98 -1.05
N LYS A 187 14.77 8.16 -1.18
CA LYS A 187 14.07 9.38 -1.63
C LYS A 187 13.69 9.30 -3.10
N ASP A 188 14.54 8.73 -3.93
CA ASP A 188 14.27 8.60 -5.36
C ASP A 188 13.13 7.61 -5.60
N LEU A 189 13.15 6.50 -4.86
CA LEU A 189 12.07 5.52 -4.89
C LEU A 189 10.72 6.13 -4.51
N ILE A 190 10.64 6.90 -3.43
CA ILE A 190 9.36 7.50 -3.00
C ILE A 190 8.87 8.57 -3.98
N GLN A 191 9.78 9.29 -4.64
CA GLN A 191 9.41 10.22 -5.72
C GLN A 191 8.89 9.47 -6.96
N GLN A 192 9.51 8.36 -7.35
CA GLN A 192 9.01 7.48 -8.43
C GLN A 192 7.61 6.95 -8.13
N MET A 193 7.30 6.67 -6.87
CA MET A 193 5.95 6.29 -6.44
C MET A 193 4.97 7.48 -6.36
N GLY A 194 5.41 8.70 -6.67
CA GLY A 194 4.60 9.91 -6.68
C GLY A 194 4.39 10.55 -5.30
N TYR A 195 5.21 10.22 -4.31
CA TYR A 195 5.18 10.87 -3.00
C TYR A 195 6.20 12.01 -2.89
N LYS A 196 5.90 12.98 -2.03
CA LYS A 196 6.83 14.03 -1.68
C LYS A 196 7.74 13.59 -0.54
N VAL A 197 9.01 13.91 -0.63
CA VAL A 197 9.95 13.83 0.49
C VAL A 197 9.63 14.95 1.46
N ALA A 198 9.52 14.63 2.74
CA ALA A 198 9.28 15.61 3.79
C ALA A 198 10.59 16.25 4.25
#